data_7b4d5c8909dcc12952db0c2ed5aa790b
#
_entry.id   7b4d5c8909dcc12952db0c2ed5aa790b
#
_cell.length_a   1.000
_cell.length_b   1.000
_cell.length_c   1.000
_cell.angle_alpha   90.00
_cell.angle_beta   90.00
_cell.angle_gamma   90.00
#
_symmetry.space_group_name_H-M   'P 1'
#
loop_
_entity.id
_entity.type
_entity.pdbx_description
1 polymer ?
#
loop_
_entity_poly.entity_id
_entity_poly.type
_entity_poly.pdbx_seq_one_letter_code
_entity_poly.pdbx_strand_id
1 'polypeptide(L)'
;MAKERLKSPRARLFVALDLPDRIREGIATWGEEALVDPALRPVPIESLHITLAFLGHRPEKEIEPIAEVVRESVGAAPWVELLDPVQRPPRGRARLFALPALSPGTEALQAGLEQRLVEGGFYEPEKRPFWPHVTVARVRPEARGSRRPAVVSDPPAKLPEALSGAFLGVRLALYRSELKPTGAQYVPLAQIELPGAGWQ
;
A
#
# COMPACT_ATOMS: atom_id res chain seq x y z
N MET A 1 -24.41 13.36 -36.90
CA MET A 1 -22.98 13.34 -36.52
C MET A 1 -22.87 13.05 -35.02
N ALA A 2 -22.54 11.82 -34.65
CA ALA A 2 -22.32 11.45 -33.25
C ALA A 2 -20.99 12.07 -32.80
N LYS A 3 -21.04 12.99 -31.83
CA LYS A 3 -19.86 13.49 -31.14
C LYS A 3 -19.23 12.32 -30.35
N GLU A 4 -18.14 11.79 -30.87
CA GLU A 4 -17.27 10.89 -30.13
C GLU A 4 -16.79 11.64 -28.86
N ARG A 5 -17.37 11.31 -27.70
CA ARG A 5 -16.91 11.81 -26.42
C ARG A 5 -15.53 11.17 -26.17
N LEU A 6 -14.48 11.89 -26.49
CA LEU A 6 -13.12 11.55 -26.04
C LEU A 6 -13.20 11.31 -24.53
N LYS A 7 -13.04 10.05 -24.13
CA LYS A 7 -12.97 9.70 -22.70
C LYS A 7 -11.75 10.38 -22.12
N SER A 8 -11.96 11.26 -21.14
CA SER A 8 -10.86 11.89 -20.41
C SER A 8 -9.87 10.83 -19.93
N PRO A 9 -8.55 11.05 -20.08
CA PRO A 9 -7.54 10.11 -19.59
C PRO A 9 -7.74 9.87 -18.10
N ARG A 10 -7.54 8.62 -17.66
CA ARG A 10 -7.74 8.19 -16.27
C ARG A 10 -6.47 7.57 -15.71
N ALA A 11 -6.17 7.90 -14.48
CA ALA A 11 -5.07 7.33 -13.72
C ALA A 11 -5.60 6.46 -12.58
N ARG A 12 -4.95 5.35 -12.29
CA ARG A 12 -5.23 4.54 -11.11
C ARG A 12 -4.44 5.09 -9.94
N LEU A 13 -5.15 5.60 -8.93
CA LEU A 13 -4.58 6.36 -7.84
C LEU A 13 -4.78 5.66 -6.48
N PHE A 14 -3.85 5.89 -5.57
CA PHE A 14 -3.98 5.53 -4.15
C PHE A 14 -3.13 6.49 -3.30
N VAL A 15 -3.50 6.62 -2.02
CA VAL A 15 -2.73 7.35 -1.02
C VAL A 15 -2.09 6.35 -0.07
N ALA A 16 -0.84 6.57 0.27
CA ALA A 16 -0.07 5.70 1.13
C ALA A 16 0.74 6.46 2.19
N LEU A 17 1.03 5.77 3.27
CA LEU A 17 2.06 6.13 4.25
C LEU A 17 3.34 5.39 3.86
N ASP A 18 4.40 6.16 3.57
CA ASP A 18 5.72 5.62 3.27
C ASP A 18 6.45 5.23 4.56
N LEU A 19 7.22 4.15 4.46
CA LEU A 19 8.05 3.62 5.53
C LEU A 19 9.48 4.20 5.43
N PRO A 20 10.23 4.31 6.54
CA PRO A 20 11.66 4.64 6.51
C PRO A 20 12.45 3.65 5.64
N ASP A 21 13.51 4.13 4.99
CA ASP A 21 14.34 3.32 4.11
C ASP A 21 14.90 2.10 4.84
N ARG A 22 15.41 2.27 6.07
CA ARG A 22 15.92 1.17 6.90
C ARG A 22 14.89 0.06 7.15
N ILE A 23 13.61 0.40 7.28
CA ILE A 23 12.53 -0.58 7.45
C ILE A 23 12.25 -1.30 6.13
N ARG A 24 12.20 -0.56 5.00
CA ARG A 24 12.02 -1.16 3.68
C ARG A 24 13.17 -2.10 3.32
N GLU A 25 14.41 -1.69 3.59
CA GLU A 25 15.62 -2.49 3.40
C GLU A 25 15.61 -3.74 4.29
N GLY A 26 15.24 -3.59 5.57
CA GLY A 26 15.12 -4.71 6.48
C GLY A 26 14.05 -5.72 6.05
N ILE A 27 12.88 -5.25 5.57
CA ILE A 27 11.83 -6.13 5.02
C ILE A 27 12.33 -6.82 3.75
N ALA A 28 13.07 -6.14 2.87
CA ALA A 28 13.61 -6.72 1.66
C ALA A 28 14.64 -7.82 1.99
N THR A 29 15.57 -7.55 2.90
CA THR A 29 16.57 -8.54 3.37
C THR A 29 15.90 -9.76 4.01
N TRP A 30 14.94 -9.55 4.92
CA TRP A 30 14.15 -10.66 5.46
C TRP A 30 13.44 -11.45 4.37
N GLY A 31 12.91 -10.75 3.36
CA GLY A 31 12.18 -11.36 2.25
C GLY A 31 13.03 -12.27 1.37
N GLU A 32 14.36 -12.05 1.27
CA GLU A 32 15.29 -12.92 0.53
C GLU A 32 15.29 -14.35 1.06
N GLU A 33 15.12 -14.52 2.37
CA GLU A 33 15.09 -15.84 3.03
C GLU A 33 13.66 -16.35 3.29
N ALA A 34 12.72 -15.43 3.55
CA ALA A 34 11.36 -15.77 3.98
C ALA A 34 10.34 -15.91 2.84
N LEU A 35 10.62 -15.37 1.64
CA LEU A 35 9.68 -15.36 0.51
C LEU A 35 10.17 -16.24 -0.65
N VAL A 36 10.77 -17.39 -0.32
CA VAL A 36 11.43 -18.29 -1.28
C VAL A 36 10.50 -19.25 -2.01
N ASP A 37 9.26 -19.45 -1.51
CA ASP A 37 8.30 -20.33 -2.18
C ASP A 37 8.06 -19.86 -3.63
N PRO A 38 8.18 -20.75 -4.64
CA PRO A 38 8.05 -20.38 -6.06
C PRO A 38 6.67 -19.83 -6.44
N ALA A 39 5.64 -20.12 -5.63
CA ALA A 39 4.32 -19.55 -5.79
C ALA A 39 4.26 -18.05 -5.38
N LEU A 40 5.25 -17.56 -4.64
CA LEU A 40 5.31 -16.17 -4.22
C LEU A 40 5.97 -15.30 -5.28
N ARG A 41 5.51 -14.07 -5.32
CA ARG A 41 6.13 -12.95 -6.00
C ARG A 41 6.34 -11.85 -4.97
N PRO A 42 7.58 -11.68 -4.45
CA PRO A 42 7.90 -10.60 -3.53
C PRO A 42 7.52 -9.23 -4.10
N VAL A 43 7.13 -8.33 -3.23
CA VAL A 43 6.88 -6.92 -3.58
C VAL A 43 8.24 -6.21 -3.62
N PRO A 44 8.55 -5.45 -4.70
CA PRO A 44 9.78 -4.68 -4.76
C PRO A 44 9.90 -3.68 -3.61
N ILE A 45 11.13 -3.41 -3.16
CA ILE A 45 11.42 -2.54 -2.01
C ILE A 45 10.80 -1.15 -2.15
N GLU A 46 10.85 -0.57 -3.36
CA GLU A 46 10.26 0.73 -3.67
C GLU A 46 8.72 0.74 -3.62
N SER A 47 8.12 -0.43 -3.56
CA SER A 47 6.67 -0.62 -3.50
C SER A 47 6.14 -0.99 -2.10
N LEU A 48 7.03 -1.04 -1.09
CA LEU A 48 6.65 -1.33 0.29
C LEU A 48 6.08 -0.07 0.96
N HIS A 49 4.80 -0.11 1.33
CA HIS A 49 4.08 1.01 1.95
C HIS A 49 2.85 0.50 2.71
N ILE A 50 2.22 1.36 3.50
CA ILE A 50 0.87 1.15 4.05
C ILE A 50 -0.12 1.94 3.19
N THR A 51 -1.02 1.27 2.47
CA THR A 51 -2.08 1.95 1.72
C THR A 51 -3.12 2.53 2.67
N LEU A 52 -3.41 3.83 2.57
CA LEU A 52 -4.42 4.52 3.38
C LEU A 52 -5.77 4.62 2.66
N ALA A 53 -5.77 4.93 1.38
CA ALA A 53 -6.98 5.02 0.57
C ALA A 53 -6.72 4.58 -0.88
N PHE A 54 -7.53 3.65 -1.38
CA PHE A 54 -7.45 3.21 -2.77
C PHE A 54 -8.51 3.89 -3.61
N LEU A 55 -8.13 4.92 -4.38
CA LEU A 55 -9.05 5.78 -5.13
C LEU A 55 -9.53 5.17 -6.45
N GLY A 56 -8.86 4.09 -6.90
CA GLY A 56 -9.19 3.45 -8.18
C GLY A 56 -8.86 4.34 -9.39
N HIS A 57 -9.64 4.21 -10.47
CA HIS A 57 -9.42 4.98 -11.69
C HIS A 57 -10.13 6.33 -11.60
N ARG A 58 -9.36 7.41 -11.53
CA ARG A 58 -9.83 8.81 -11.46
C ARG A 58 -9.46 9.56 -12.73
N PRO A 59 -10.29 10.53 -13.19
CA PRO A 59 -9.91 11.45 -14.27
C PRO A 59 -8.60 12.18 -13.93
N GLU A 60 -7.68 12.33 -14.88
CA GLU A 60 -6.39 13.01 -14.63
C GLU A 60 -6.54 14.45 -14.11
N LYS A 61 -7.61 15.14 -14.49
CA LYS A 61 -7.92 16.48 -13.98
C LYS A 61 -8.18 16.54 -12.46
N GLU A 62 -8.46 15.40 -11.83
CA GLU A 62 -8.68 15.29 -10.39
C GLU A 62 -7.39 15.05 -9.60
N ILE A 63 -6.25 14.82 -10.28
CA ILE A 63 -4.97 14.54 -9.62
C ILE A 63 -4.58 15.71 -8.70
N GLU A 64 -4.58 16.94 -9.21
CA GLU A 64 -4.18 18.08 -8.41
C GLU A 64 -5.15 18.41 -7.26
N PRO A 65 -6.47 18.42 -7.46
CA PRO A 65 -7.41 18.53 -6.33
C PRO A 65 -7.23 17.43 -5.27
N ILE A 66 -6.96 16.18 -5.67
CA ILE A 66 -6.69 15.09 -4.72
C ILE A 66 -5.35 15.31 -4.01
N ALA A 67 -4.31 15.77 -4.73
CA ALA A 67 -3.01 16.09 -4.14
C ALA A 67 -3.13 17.20 -3.07
N GLU A 68 -4.00 18.19 -3.29
CA GLU A 68 -4.26 19.24 -2.30
C GLU A 68 -4.90 18.65 -1.03
N VAL A 69 -5.91 17.81 -1.17
CA VAL A 69 -6.51 17.08 -0.03
C VAL A 69 -5.44 16.29 0.74
N VAL A 70 -4.51 15.64 0.04
CA VAL A 70 -3.41 14.91 0.69
C VAL A 70 -2.49 15.84 1.45
N ARG A 71 -2.14 17.04 0.91
CA ARG A 71 -1.32 18.04 1.60
C ARG A 71 -2.00 18.56 2.86
N GLU A 72 -3.31 18.83 2.81
CA GLU A 72 -4.10 19.29 3.94
C GLU A 72 -4.34 18.22 5.00
N SER A 73 -4.12 16.95 4.68
CA SER A 73 -4.33 15.81 5.58
C SER A 73 -3.07 15.48 6.41
N VAL A 74 -2.01 16.30 6.30
CA VAL A 74 -0.77 16.11 7.06
C VAL A 74 -1.02 16.27 8.56
N GLY A 75 -0.57 15.29 9.34
CA GLY A 75 -0.55 15.26 10.78
C GLY A 75 0.82 14.88 11.32
N ALA A 76 0.93 14.64 12.62
CA ALA A 76 2.15 14.09 13.21
C ALA A 76 2.46 12.71 12.61
N ALA A 77 3.74 12.41 12.42
CA ALA A 77 4.18 11.09 11.95
C ALA A 77 3.69 9.99 12.91
N PRO A 78 2.93 9.01 12.43
CA PRO A 78 2.41 7.94 13.28
C PRO A 78 3.49 6.94 13.65
N TRP A 79 3.49 6.47 14.90
CA TRP A 79 4.23 5.30 15.30
C TRP A 79 3.60 4.03 14.71
N VAL A 80 4.42 3.16 14.17
CA VAL A 80 4.02 1.90 13.51
C VAL A 80 4.85 0.77 14.07
N GLU A 81 4.20 -0.34 14.41
CA GLU A 81 4.84 -1.62 14.76
C GLU A 81 4.36 -2.69 13.79
N LEU A 82 5.28 -3.41 13.15
CA LEU A 82 4.95 -4.50 12.24
C LEU A 82 4.81 -5.81 13.01
N LEU A 83 3.81 -6.58 12.64
CA LEU A 83 3.55 -7.90 13.20
C LEU A 83 3.94 -9.00 12.21
N ASP A 84 4.00 -10.25 12.69
CA ASP A 84 4.29 -11.43 11.89
C ASP A 84 3.42 -11.53 10.62
N PRO A 85 3.96 -12.08 9.53
CA PRO A 85 3.25 -12.15 8.26
C PRO A 85 1.98 -13.00 8.35
N VAL A 86 0.92 -12.51 7.72
CA VAL A 86 -0.35 -13.22 7.61
C VAL A 86 -0.78 -13.35 6.17
N GLN A 87 -1.43 -14.46 5.85
CA GLN A 87 -2.05 -14.64 4.53
C GLN A 87 -3.39 -13.87 4.42
N ARG A 88 -3.70 -13.45 3.20
CA ARG A 88 -5.04 -12.94 2.84
C ARG A 88 -5.56 -13.63 1.58
N PRO A 89 -6.84 -14.10 1.57
CA PRO A 89 -7.77 -14.15 2.71
C PRO A 89 -7.24 -15.06 3.83
N PRO A 90 -7.75 -14.91 5.08
CA PRO A 90 -7.25 -15.68 6.23
C PRO A 90 -7.59 -17.17 6.16
N ARG A 91 -8.54 -17.55 5.29
CA ARG A 91 -8.95 -18.94 5.05
C ARG A 91 -8.89 -19.25 3.55
N GLY A 92 -8.63 -20.51 3.24
CA GLY A 92 -8.48 -20.97 1.85
C GLY A 92 -7.11 -20.62 1.25
N ARG A 93 -7.05 -20.51 -0.08
CA ARG A 93 -5.80 -20.19 -0.78
C ARG A 93 -5.43 -18.73 -0.59
N ALA A 94 -4.22 -18.50 -0.15
CA ALA A 94 -3.65 -17.17 -0.05
C ALA A 94 -3.60 -16.46 -1.43
N ARG A 95 -3.87 -15.17 -1.46
CA ARG A 95 -3.65 -14.30 -2.62
C ARG A 95 -2.47 -13.37 -2.42
N LEU A 96 -2.17 -13.07 -1.16
CA LEU A 96 -1.02 -12.28 -0.75
C LEU A 96 -0.62 -12.62 0.68
N PHE A 97 0.60 -12.24 1.03
CA PHE A 97 1.10 -12.15 2.40
C PHE A 97 1.38 -10.71 2.74
N ALA A 98 1.02 -10.33 3.96
CA ALA A 98 1.19 -8.97 4.46
C ALA A 98 1.64 -9.00 5.91
N LEU A 99 2.37 -7.97 6.30
CA LEU A 99 2.71 -7.65 7.68
C LEU A 99 1.62 -6.72 8.23
N PRO A 100 0.77 -7.16 9.16
CA PRO A 100 -0.15 -6.25 9.83
C PRO A 100 0.66 -5.16 10.54
N ALA A 101 0.12 -3.96 10.60
CA ALA A 101 0.71 -2.85 11.32
C ALA A 101 -0.17 -2.46 12.51
N LEU A 102 0.39 -2.44 13.70
CA LEU A 102 -0.24 -1.89 14.89
C LEU A 102 0.09 -0.40 14.94
N SER A 103 -0.89 0.46 14.73
CA SER A 103 -0.67 1.90 14.64
C SER A 103 -1.98 2.69 14.79
N PRO A 104 -2.39 3.02 16.02
CA PRO A 104 -3.56 3.91 16.24
C PRO A 104 -3.40 5.27 15.54
N GLY A 105 -2.17 5.78 15.43
CA GLY A 105 -1.88 7.01 14.72
C GLY A 105 -2.11 6.91 13.21
N THR A 106 -1.80 5.76 12.59
CA THR A 106 -2.11 5.51 11.16
C THR A 106 -3.61 5.38 10.94
N GLU A 107 -4.34 4.76 11.87
CA GLU A 107 -5.79 4.67 11.80
C GLU A 107 -6.44 6.06 11.88
N ALA A 108 -5.98 6.93 12.80
CA ALA A 108 -6.44 8.30 12.92
C ALA A 108 -6.11 9.15 11.67
N LEU A 109 -4.88 9.00 11.13
CA LEU A 109 -4.46 9.66 9.89
C LEU A 109 -5.34 9.23 8.71
N GLN A 110 -5.60 7.93 8.58
CA GLN A 110 -6.47 7.38 7.54
C GLN A 110 -7.90 7.91 7.67
N ALA A 111 -8.47 7.93 8.86
CA ALA A 111 -9.84 8.42 9.07
C ALA A 111 -9.98 9.91 8.70
N GLY A 112 -9.01 10.75 9.08
CA GLY A 112 -9.00 12.17 8.70
C GLY A 112 -8.83 12.38 7.19
N LEU A 113 -7.95 11.61 6.55
CA LEU A 113 -7.77 11.63 5.09
C LEU A 113 -9.04 11.16 4.37
N GLU A 114 -9.65 10.05 4.83
CA GLU A 114 -10.87 9.50 4.26
C GLU A 114 -12.00 10.53 4.29
N GLN A 115 -12.23 11.18 5.43
CA GLN A 115 -13.25 12.20 5.58
C GLN A 115 -13.09 13.31 4.52
N ARG A 116 -11.88 13.86 4.37
CA ARG A 116 -11.59 14.94 3.41
C ARG A 116 -11.76 14.49 1.96
N LEU A 117 -11.33 13.27 1.64
CA LEU A 117 -11.51 12.68 0.30
C LEU A 117 -12.99 12.46 -0.04
N VAL A 118 -13.82 12.08 0.94
CA VAL A 118 -15.28 11.93 0.78
C VAL A 118 -15.94 13.29 0.59
N GLU A 119 -15.60 14.29 1.42
CA GLU A 119 -16.10 15.68 1.30
C GLU A 119 -15.76 16.29 -0.07
N GLY A 120 -14.55 15.98 -0.60
CA GLY A 120 -14.12 16.37 -1.94
C GLY A 120 -14.78 15.61 -3.08
N GLY A 121 -15.54 14.54 -2.80
CA GLY A 121 -16.17 13.68 -3.82
C GLY A 121 -15.17 12.76 -4.55
N PHE A 122 -13.98 12.54 -3.97
CA PHE A 122 -12.92 11.73 -4.57
C PHE A 122 -12.89 10.29 -4.08
N TYR A 123 -13.65 9.95 -3.05
CA TYR A 123 -13.62 8.63 -2.44
C TYR A 123 -15.01 8.22 -1.92
N GLU A 124 -15.30 6.92 -2.02
CA GLU A 124 -16.41 6.27 -1.34
C GLU A 124 -15.82 5.32 -0.30
N PRO A 125 -16.20 5.43 0.99
CA PRO A 125 -15.66 4.59 2.06
C PRO A 125 -15.84 3.10 1.77
N GLU A 126 -14.82 2.32 2.04
CA GLU A 126 -14.92 0.87 1.93
C GLU A 126 -15.84 0.31 3.02
N LYS A 127 -16.61 -0.74 2.69
CA LYS A 127 -17.48 -1.42 3.66
C LYS A 127 -16.70 -2.19 4.74
N ARG A 128 -15.40 -2.45 4.48
CA ARG A 128 -14.52 -3.17 5.39
C ARG A 128 -13.80 -2.16 6.28
N PRO A 129 -13.61 -2.48 7.57
CA PRO A 129 -12.76 -1.67 8.43
C PRO A 129 -11.36 -1.52 7.82
N PHE A 130 -10.78 -0.35 8.01
CA PHE A 130 -9.39 -0.11 7.64
C PHE A 130 -8.49 -1.12 8.37
N TRP A 131 -7.56 -1.70 7.63
CA TRP A 131 -6.61 -2.65 8.15
C TRP A 131 -5.21 -2.23 7.70
N PRO A 132 -4.46 -1.53 8.57
CA PRO A 132 -3.11 -1.11 8.23
C PRO A 132 -2.19 -2.31 8.05
N HIS A 133 -1.49 -2.37 6.92
CA HIS A 133 -0.58 -3.47 6.61
C HIS A 133 0.40 -3.11 5.50
N VAL A 134 1.54 -3.80 5.47
CA VAL A 134 2.49 -3.79 4.36
C VAL A 134 2.37 -5.09 3.59
N THR A 135 1.99 -5.04 2.31
CA THR A 135 2.00 -6.23 1.45
C THR A 135 3.45 -6.58 1.09
N VAL A 136 3.90 -7.79 1.42
CA VAL A 136 5.28 -8.24 1.17
C VAL A 136 5.40 -9.23 0.02
N ALA A 137 4.35 -10.00 -0.26
CA ALA A 137 4.31 -10.90 -1.41
C ALA A 137 2.90 -11.07 -1.96
N ARG A 138 2.79 -11.31 -3.25
CA ARG A 138 1.56 -11.74 -3.92
C ARG A 138 1.71 -13.17 -4.39
N VAL A 139 0.64 -13.95 -4.32
CA VAL A 139 0.65 -15.33 -4.82
C VAL A 139 0.39 -15.33 -6.31
N ARG A 140 1.23 -16.04 -7.05
CA ARG A 140 1.10 -16.25 -8.51
C ARG A 140 -0.16 -17.05 -8.83
N PRO A 141 -0.74 -16.90 -10.03
CA PRO A 141 -1.78 -17.82 -10.47
C PRO A 141 -1.22 -19.24 -10.61
N GLU A 142 -2.06 -20.24 -10.35
CA GLU A 142 -1.65 -21.68 -10.46
C GLU A 142 -1.25 -22.09 -11.87
N ALA A 143 -1.78 -21.39 -12.90
CA ALA A 143 -1.45 -21.58 -14.31
C ALA A 143 -1.65 -20.24 -15.07
N ARG A 144 -1.05 -20.16 -16.26
CA ARG A 144 -1.21 -18.99 -17.13
C ARG A 144 -2.69 -18.77 -17.46
N GLY A 145 -3.21 -17.55 -17.19
CA GLY A 145 -4.62 -17.20 -17.42
C GLY A 145 -5.58 -17.62 -16.31
N SER A 146 -5.13 -18.41 -15.32
CA SER A 146 -5.95 -18.76 -14.17
C SER A 146 -6.15 -17.56 -13.23
N ARG A 147 -7.36 -17.44 -12.65
CA ARG A 147 -7.63 -16.51 -11.54
C ARG A 147 -7.43 -17.16 -10.17
N ARG A 148 -7.20 -18.48 -10.15
CA ARG A 148 -6.98 -19.23 -8.92
C ARG A 148 -5.53 -19.11 -8.50
N PRO A 149 -5.23 -18.70 -7.24
CA PRO A 149 -3.85 -18.62 -6.78
C PRO A 149 -3.23 -20.01 -6.64
N ALA A 150 -1.93 -20.10 -6.87
CA ALA A 150 -1.15 -21.29 -6.60
C ALA A 150 -1.21 -21.66 -5.11
N VAL A 151 -0.84 -22.88 -4.79
CA VAL A 151 -0.67 -23.32 -3.40
C VAL A 151 0.70 -22.86 -2.94
N VAL A 152 0.76 -22.20 -1.81
CA VAL A 152 2.01 -21.86 -1.12
C VAL A 152 2.29 -23.00 -0.15
N SER A 153 3.41 -23.68 -0.38
CA SER A 153 3.81 -24.85 0.41
C SER A 153 4.69 -24.46 1.59
N ASP A 154 5.45 -23.36 1.42
CA ASP A 154 6.35 -22.81 2.43
C ASP A 154 5.95 -21.33 2.70
N PRO A 155 5.06 -21.11 3.68
CA PRO A 155 4.63 -19.75 4.02
C PRO A 155 5.77 -18.93 4.66
N PRO A 156 5.76 -17.59 4.53
CA PRO A 156 6.80 -16.74 5.09
C PRO A 156 7.05 -16.98 6.57
N ALA A 157 8.33 -17.06 6.95
CA ALA A 157 8.76 -17.11 8.34
C ALA A 157 8.38 -15.84 9.11
N LYS A 158 8.45 -15.91 10.45
CA LYS A 158 8.23 -14.75 11.31
C LYS A 158 9.21 -13.62 11.01
N LEU A 159 8.81 -12.39 11.35
CA LEU A 159 9.70 -11.24 11.32
C LEU A 159 10.85 -11.42 12.32
N PRO A 160 12.09 -11.04 11.96
CA PRO A 160 13.18 -10.97 12.90
C PRO A 160 12.95 -9.87 13.93
N GLU A 161 13.50 -10.06 15.14
CA GLU A 161 13.36 -9.10 16.24
C GLU A 161 13.82 -7.68 15.87
N ALA A 162 14.81 -7.56 14.99
CA ALA A 162 15.29 -6.28 14.49
C ALA A 162 14.23 -5.46 13.74
N LEU A 163 13.15 -6.09 13.23
CA LEU A 163 12.02 -5.43 12.57
C LEU A 163 10.77 -5.32 13.46
N SER A 164 10.81 -5.84 14.69
CA SER A 164 9.69 -5.80 15.65
C SER A 164 9.60 -4.47 16.41
N GLY A 165 10.62 -3.60 16.29
CA GLY A 165 10.63 -2.29 16.93
C GLY A 165 9.68 -1.30 16.27
N ALA A 166 9.08 -0.42 17.07
CA ALA A 166 8.25 0.67 16.55
C ALA A 166 9.10 1.71 15.80
N PHE A 167 8.56 2.24 14.72
CA PHE A 167 9.17 3.30 13.90
C PHE A 167 8.13 4.35 13.53
N LEU A 168 8.58 5.52 13.08
CA LEU A 168 7.69 6.56 12.54
C LEU A 168 7.48 6.37 11.04
N GLY A 169 6.23 6.51 10.58
CA GLY A 169 5.95 6.70 9.17
C GLY A 169 6.57 8.03 8.70
N VAL A 170 7.08 8.09 7.46
CA VAL A 170 7.88 9.24 7.05
C VAL A 170 7.15 10.22 6.15
N ARG A 171 6.30 9.73 5.25
CA ARG A 171 5.61 10.56 4.26
C ARG A 171 4.20 10.11 4.00
N LEU A 172 3.34 11.08 3.74
CA LEU A 172 2.06 10.87 3.10
C LEU A 172 2.24 11.09 1.59
N ALA A 173 1.85 10.13 0.76
CA ALA A 173 2.09 10.21 -0.67
C ALA A 173 0.88 9.81 -1.50
N LEU A 174 0.62 10.56 -2.59
CA LEU A 174 -0.31 10.20 -3.66
C LEU A 174 0.47 9.51 -4.77
N TYR A 175 0.07 8.30 -5.12
CA TYR A 175 0.70 7.50 -6.15
C TYR A 175 -0.24 7.23 -7.33
N ARG A 176 0.35 7.22 -8.55
CA ARG A 176 -0.22 6.58 -9.73
C ARG A 176 0.29 5.15 -9.81
N SER A 177 -0.64 4.20 -9.94
CA SER A 177 -0.30 2.79 -10.17
C SER A 177 -0.34 2.48 -11.67
N GLU A 178 0.80 2.14 -12.26
CA GLU A 178 0.94 1.68 -13.64
C GLU A 178 1.12 0.17 -13.66
N LEU A 179 0.31 -0.53 -14.46
CA LEU A 179 0.44 -1.97 -14.63
C LEU A 179 1.48 -2.24 -15.72
N LYS A 180 2.61 -2.81 -15.33
CA LYS A 180 3.66 -3.28 -16.26
C LYS A 180 3.64 -4.81 -16.32
N PRO A 181 4.20 -5.43 -17.37
CA PRO A 181 4.34 -6.89 -17.44
C PRO A 181 5.08 -7.49 -16.23
N THR A 182 6.03 -6.73 -15.66
CA THR A 182 6.81 -7.11 -14.47
C THR A 182 6.07 -6.91 -13.15
N GLY A 183 4.91 -6.23 -13.16
CA GLY A 183 4.13 -5.91 -11.95
C GLY A 183 3.62 -4.48 -11.93
N ALA A 184 3.01 -4.08 -10.83
CA ALA A 184 2.60 -2.69 -10.64
C ALA A 184 3.85 -1.84 -10.33
N GLN A 185 3.99 -0.72 -11.04
CA GLN A 185 4.96 0.34 -10.75
C GLN A 185 4.21 1.53 -10.17
N TYR A 186 4.75 2.15 -9.14
CA TYR A 186 4.14 3.30 -8.48
C TYR A 186 4.96 4.56 -8.77
N VAL A 187 4.27 5.55 -9.34
CA VAL A 187 4.86 6.85 -9.66
C VAL A 187 4.30 7.87 -8.67
N PRO A 188 5.15 8.53 -7.87
CA PRO A 188 4.69 9.55 -6.94
C PRO A 188 4.20 10.78 -7.70
N LEU A 189 3.04 11.28 -7.33
CA LEU A 189 2.42 12.50 -7.86
C LEU A 189 2.52 13.65 -6.85
N ALA A 190 2.42 13.33 -5.56
CA ALA A 190 2.67 14.25 -4.46
C ALA A 190 3.29 13.46 -3.31
N GLN A 191 4.26 14.06 -2.63
CA GLN A 191 4.92 13.49 -1.45
C GLN A 191 5.08 14.60 -0.41
N ILE A 192 4.61 14.34 0.80
CA ILE A 192 4.61 15.30 1.90
C ILE A 192 5.25 14.65 3.12
N GLU A 193 6.39 15.19 3.56
CA GLU A 193 7.07 14.73 4.76
C GLU A 193 6.20 14.97 5.99
N LEU A 194 6.13 13.98 6.87
CA LEU A 194 5.36 14.09 8.11
C LEU A 194 6.23 14.71 9.23
N PRO A 195 5.68 15.68 10.01
CA PRO A 195 6.39 16.27 11.12
C PRO A 195 6.84 15.22 12.15
N GLY A 196 8.09 15.30 12.58
CA GLY A 196 8.69 14.37 13.56
C GLY A 196 9.38 13.14 12.95
N ALA A 197 9.28 12.91 11.63
CA ALA A 197 9.93 11.78 10.97
C ALA A 197 11.47 11.89 10.88
N GLY A 198 12.04 13.08 11.04
CA GLY A 198 13.47 13.36 10.84
C GLY A 198 14.41 13.06 12.01
N TRP A 199 13.96 12.42 13.08
CA TRP A 199 14.75 12.21 14.31
C TRP A 199 15.00 10.70 14.61
N GLN A 200 15.28 9.91 13.56
CA GLN A 200 15.60 8.48 13.73
C GLN A 200 16.96 8.12 13.14
#